data_409a84249232ac538ab64240a02dd33a
#
_entry.id   409a84249232ac538ab64240a02dd33a
#
_cell.length_a   1.000
_cell.length_b   1.000
_cell.length_c   1.000
_cell.angle_alpha   90.00
_cell.angle_beta   90.00
_cell.angle_gamma   90.00
#
_symmetry.space_group_name_H-M   'P 1'
#
loop_
_entity.id
_entity.type
_entity.pdbx_description
1 polymer ?
#
loop_
_entity_poly.entity_id
_entity_poly.type
_entity_poly.pdbx_seq_one_letter_code
_entity_poly.pdbx_strand_id
1 'polypeptide(L)'
;ELDYLLKEIPDDRIKNKNPKYLIQVKNNEKKPLPYELPDLCRLHWLVLARKVFNTLEIGSGFSTVFIADAKYILKNYFGKVENIRCDKQFHIYSVGENKHFLNVTKKRISKKLKSHISLIFNKVNIINYQGKFALKHENLPNISPDLIYLDGPSLYSTKKKFMGFSFNNISRVPMSADILFFEFFLEPGTFIVIDGRGANAEFLRSFLRRNWKYYYDKKGDCHYFELVEKPWGEWNSKKLNFCLKDKFKFF
;
A
#
# COMPACT_ATOMS: atom_id res chain seq x y z
N GLU A 1 -3.17 15.93 -13.73
CA GLU A 1 -4.00 16.50 -12.65
C GLU A 1 -3.26 16.55 -11.30
N LEU A 2 -2.32 15.63 -11.03
CA LEU A 2 -1.50 15.62 -9.81
C LEU A 2 -0.03 15.97 -10.09
N ASP A 3 0.25 16.59 -11.22
CA ASP A 3 1.61 17.01 -11.62
C ASP A 3 2.26 17.97 -10.62
N TYR A 4 1.45 18.69 -9.84
CA TYR A 4 1.94 19.59 -8.81
C TYR A 4 2.72 18.85 -7.71
N LEU A 5 2.31 17.62 -7.36
CA LEU A 5 3.02 16.81 -6.38
C LEU A 5 4.38 16.35 -6.88
N LEU A 6 4.49 16.08 -8.19
CA LEU A 6 5.74 15.71 -8.81
C LEU A 6 6.72 16.88 -8.88
N LYS A 7 6.22 18.12 -9.01
CA LYS A 7 7.05 19.33 -9.01
C LYS A 7 7.66 19.65 -7.64
N GLU A 8 6.98 19.24 -6.56
CA GLU A 8 7.50 19.39 -5.19
C GLU A 8 8.54 18.33 -4.81
N ILE A 9 8.75 17.31 -5.66
CA ILE A 9 9.69 16.23 -5.44
C ILE A 9 11.01 16.55 -6.16
N PRO A 10 12.09 16.86 -5.44
CA PRO A 10 13.39 17.10 -6.05
C PRO A 10 13.97 15.76 -6.52
N ASP A 11 13.74 15.40 -7.76
CA ASP A 11 14.35 14.22 -8.36
C ASP A 11 14.61 14.44 -9.85
N ASP A 12 15.89 14.52 -10.22
CA ASP A 12 16.36 14.65 -11.60
C ASP A 12 15.96 13.46 -12.51
N ARG A 13 15.40 12.41 -11.91
CA ARG A 13 15.02 11.15 -12.56
C ARG A 13 13.59 11.10 -13.08
N ILE A 14 12.78 12.12 -12.80
CA ILE A 14 11.38 12.25 -13.28
C ILE A 14 11.30 12.27 -14.82
N LYS A 15 12.40 12.59 -15.50
CA LYS A 15 12.45 12.77 -16.96
C LYS A 15 12.63 11.48 -17.78
N ASN A 16 12.89 10.32 -17.17
CA ASN A 16 13.21 9.10 -17.89
C ASN A 16 12.03 8.13 -17.99
N LYS A 17 11.24 8.27 -19.06
CA LYS A 17 10.08 7.41 -19.41
C LYS A 17 10.47 6.11 -20.15
N ASN A 18 11.56 5.42 -19.84
CA ASN A 18 12.01 4.30 -20.64
C ASN A 18 11.61 2.93 -20.04
N PRO A 19 10.71 2.15 -20.68
CA PRO A 19 10.26 0.85 -20.20
C PRO A 19 11.35 -0.24 -20.17
N LYS A 20 12.51 -0.01 -20.79
CA LYS A 20 13.69 -0.91 -20.68
C LYS A 20 14.27 -1.02 -19.27
N TYR A 21 13.74 -0.28 -18.31
CA TYR A 21 14.21 -0.21 -16.93
C TYR A 21 14.01 -1.50 -16.12
N LEU A 22 12.98 -2.28 -16.40
CA LEU A 22 12.70 -3.53 -15.68
C LEU A 22 13.81 -4.58 -15.81
N ILE A 23 14.57 -4.54 -16.90
CA ILE A 23 15.69 -5.48 -17.15
C ILE A 23 17.00 -4.99 -16.46
N GLN A 24 17.13 -3.70 -16.21
CA GLN A 24 18.32 -3.12 -15.57
C GLN A 24 18.32 -3.19 -14.03
N VAL A 25 17.21 -3.61 -13.41
CA VAL A 25 17.11 -3.79 -11.94
C VAL A 25 18.15 -4.79 -11.40
N LYS A 26 18.67 -5.67 -12.25
CA LYS A 26 19.69 -6.66 -11.87
C LYS A 26 20.98 -6.07 -11.26
N ASN A 27 21.31 -4.82 -11.56
CA ASN A 27 22.59 -4.23 -11.17
C ASN A 27 22.49 -2.97 -10.29
N ASN A 28 21.30 -2.52 -9.92
CA ASN A 28 21.15 -1.25 -9.22
C ASN A 28 20.09 -1.29 -8.12
N GLU A 29 20.32 -2.11 -7.07
CA GLU A 29 19.51 -2.13 -5.82
C GLU A 29 19.40 -0.75 -5.13
N LYS A 30 20.09 0.28 -5.65
CA LYS A 30 20.15 1.63 -5.07
C LYS A 30 19.25 2.64 -5.75
N LYS A 31 18.65 2.32 -6.91
CA LYS A 31 17.76 3.26 -7.61
C LYS A 31 16.31 2.85 -7.47
N PRO A 32 15.43 3.74 -6.99
CA PRO A 32 13.99 3.49 -7.00
C PRO A 32 13.49 3.24 -8.42
N LEU A 33 12.47 2.41 -8.56
CA LEU A 33 11.75 2.24 -9.82
C LEU A 33 11.13 3.58 -10.26
N PRO A 34 11.02 3.84 -11.56
CA PRO A 34 10.25 4.96 -12.07
C PRO A 34 8.78 4.81 -11.63
N TYR A 35 8.10 5.94 -11.44
CA TYR A 35 6.68 5.93 -11.13
C TYR A 35 5.85 5.87 -12.42
N GLU A 36 4.65 5.32 -12.28
CA GLU A 36 3.60 5.40 -13.29
C GLU A 36 2.53 6.38 -12.79
N LEU A 37 2.43 7.54 -13.46
CA LEU A 37 1.54 8.60 -13.01
C LEU A 37 0.06 8.17 -12.98
N PRO A 38 -0.46 7.39 -13.95
CA PRO A 38 -1.85 6.91 -13.90
C PRO A 38 -2.15 6.10 -12.62
N ASP A 39 -1.20 5.29 -12.17
CA ASP A 39 -1.36 4.45 -10.97
C ASP A 39 -1.37 5.30 -9.71
N LEU A 40 -0.48 6.29 -9.63
CA LEU A 40 -0.46 7.24 -8.53
C LEU A 40 -1.75 8.08 -8.47
N CYS A 41 -2.26 8.55 -9.62
CA CYS A 41 -3.53 9.27 -9.71
C CYS A 41 -4.70 8.39 -9.27
N ARG A 42 -4.75 7.14 -9.74
CA ARG A 42 -5.78 6.17 -9.34
C ARG A 42 -5.77 5.93 -7.83
N LEU A 43 -4.58 5.72 -7.25
CA LEU A 43 -4.43 5.50 -5.81
C LEU A 43 -4.84 6.72 -4.99
N HIS A 44 -4.41 7.90 -5.39
CA HIS A 44 -4.83 9.17 -4.78
C HIS A 44 -6.35 9.34 -4.82
N TRP A 45 -6.96 9.11 -5.99
CA TRP A 45 -8.41 9.18 -6.16
C TRP A 45 -9.14 8.16 -5.28
N LEU A 46 -8.66 6.91 -5.19
CA LEU A 46 -9.25 5.87 -4.34
C LEU A 46 -9.27 6.29 -2.86
N VAL A 47 -8.16 6.86 -2.37
CA VAL A 47 -8.07 7.35 -0.99
C VAL A 47 -9.10 8.44 -0.73
N LEU A 48 -9.25 9.38 -1.66
CA LEU A 48 -10.21 10.48 -1.56
C LEU A 48 -11.66 9.99 -1.68
N ALA A 49 -11.96 9.22 -2.72
CA ALA A 49 -13.32 8.74 -3.01
C ALA A 49 -13.88 7.86 -1.89
N ARG A 50 -13.03 7.06 -1.25
CA ARG A 50 -13.39 6.22 -0.11
C ARG A 50 -13.22 6.92 1.25
N LYS A 51 -12.77 8.16 1.27
CA LYS A 51 -12.51 8.95 2.51
C LYS A 51 -11.74 8.13 3.56
N VAL A 52 -10.65 7.48 3.10
CA VAL A 52 -9.89 6.50 3.86
C VAL A 52 -9.25 7.14 5.10
N PHE A 53 -9.50 6.62 6.31
CA PHE A 53 -8.86 7.08 7.54
C PHE A 53 -7.42 6.58 7.65
N ASN A 54 -7.21 5.26 7.67
CA ASN A 54 -5.90 4.66 7.82
C ASN A 54 -5.50 3.85 6.60
N THR A 55 -4.28 4.05 6.13
CA THR A 55 -3.69 3.22 5.09
C THR A 55 -2.48 2.49 5.64
N LEU A 56 -2.41 1.18 5.40
CA LEU A 56 -1.20 0.39 5.50
C LEU A 56 -0.61 0.24 4.09
N GLU A 57 0.57 0.79 3.88
CA GLU A 57 1.34 0.59 2.66
C GLU A 57 2.48 -0.39 2.94
N ILE A 58 2.55 -1.46 2.17
CA ILE A 58 3.64 -2.42 2.17
C ILE A 58 4.49 -2.17 0.93
N GLY A 59 5.66 -1.60 1.13
CA GLY A 59 6.48 -0.94 0.12
C GLY A 59 6.37 0.58 0.26
N SER A 60 7.47 1.31 0.16
CA SER A 60 7.47 2.77 0.30
C SER A 60 8.08 3.45 -0.92
N GLY A 61 7.46 4.50 -1.41
CA GLY A 61 7.91 5.18 -2.61
C GLY A 61 7.17 6.47 -2.93
N PHE A 62 6.91 6.70 -4.21
CA PHE A 62 6.08 7.82 -4.67
C PHE A 62 4.63 7.69 -4.19
N SER A 63 4.08 6.48 -4.17
CA SER A 63 2.75 6.17 -3.65
C SER A 63 2.51 6.72 -2.25
N THR A 64 3.52 6.63 -1.36
CA THR A 64 3.46 7.20 -0.01
C THR A 64 3.12 8.68 -0.02
N VAL A 65 3.74 9.45 -0.92
CA VAL A 65 3.52 10.91 -1.02
C VAL A 65 2.12 11.22 -1.53
N PHE A 66 1.65 10.49 -2.56
CA PHE A 66 0.33 10.69 -3.14
C PHE A 66 -0.80 10.30 -2.18
N ILE A 67 -0.64 9.18 -1.46
CA ILE A 67 -1.57 8.79 -0.41
C ILE A 67 -1.60 9.86 0.70
N ALA A 68 -0.44 10.35 1.12
CA ALA A 68 -0.35 11.36 2.17
C ALA A 68 -0.97 12.70 1.77
N ASP A 69 -0.84 13.11 0.50
CA ASP A 69 -1.50 14.31 0.00
C ASP A 69 -3.03 14.15 0.02
N ALA A 70 -3.54 13.01 -0.42
CA ALA A 70 -4.98 12.71 -0.30
C ALA A 70 -5.44 12.76 1.17
N LYS A 71 -4.63 12.24 2.13
CA LYS A 71 -4.93 12.34 3.56
C LYS A 71 -4.93 13.78 4.07
N TYR A 72 -3.97 14.59 3.60
CA TYR A 72 -3.92 16.01 3.93
C TYR A 72 -5.19 16.75 3.45
N ILE A 73 -5.64 16.48 2.21
CA ILE A 73 -6.87 17.04 1.65
C ILE A 73 -8.09 16.63 2.51
N LEU A 74 -8.23 15.33 2.81
CA LEU A 74 -9.32 14.83 3.64
C LEU A 74 -9.32 15.46 5.05
N LYS A 75 -8.14 15.60 5.66
CA LYS A 75 -8.00 16.21 6.98
C LYS A 75 -8.40 17.68 6.98
N ASN A 76 -8.01 18.43 5.94
CA ASN A 76 -8.37 19.84 5.82
C ASN A 76 -9.87 20.03 5.57
N TYR A 77 -10.50 19.12 4.83
CA TYR A 77 -11.92 19.20 4.51
C TYR A 77 -12.82 18.77 5.66
N PHE A 78 -12.51 17.63 6.31
CA PHE A 78 -13.37 17.05 7.34
C PHE A 78 -12.95 17.38 8.79
N GLY A 79 -11.72 17.87 8.99
CA GLY A 79 -11.18 18.08 10.34
C GLY A 79 -11.02 16.77 11.09
N LYS A 80 -11.44 16.77 12.35
CA LYS A 80 -11.60 15.54 13.15
C LYS A 80 -13.03 15.05 12.98
N VAL A 81 -13.17 13.81 12.55
CA VAL A 81 -14.50 13.17 12.40
C VAL A 81 -14.86 12.52 13.73
N GLU A 82 -15.94 13.00 14.34
CA GLU A 82 -16.38 12.50 15.64
C GLU A 82 -17.03 11.10 15.53
N ASN A 83 -17.01 10.36 16.63
CA ASN A 83 -17.58 9.02 16.74
C ASN A 83 -17.00 7.96 15.80
N ILE A 84 -15.74 8.15 15.36
CA ILE A 84 -14.96 7.16 14.61
C ILE A 84 -13.82 6.66 15.50
N ARG A 85 -13.75 5.34 15.68
CA ARG A 85 -12.67 4.67 16.41
C ARG A 85 -11.41 4.61 15.53
N CYS A 86 -10.59 5.64 15.60
CA CYS A 86 -9.35 5.76 14.86
C CYS A 86 -8.43 6.77 15.57
N ASP A 87 -7.29 6.31 16.08
CA ASP A 87 -6.36 7.16 16.85
C ASP A 87 -5.81 8.30 16.02
N LYS A 88 -5.32 7.98 14.82
CA LYS A 88 -4.76 8.94 13.87
C LYS A 88 -5.59 8.93 12.60
N GLN A 89 -6.58 9.79 12.56
CA GLN A 89 -7.41 9.92 11.36
C GLN A 89 -6.63 10.53 10.20
N PHE A 90 -6.87 10.01 8.99
CA PHE A 90 -6.23 10.44 7.75
C PHE A 90 -4.71 10.29 7.78
N HIS A 91 -4.27 9.08 8.12
CA HIS A 91 -2.85 8.77 8.27
C HIS A 91 -2.44 7.58 7.39
N ILE A 92 -1.16 7.57 6.95
CA ILE A 92 -0.54 6.44 6.26
C ILE A 92 0.62 5.88 7.10
N TYR A 93 0.63 4.57 7.24
CA TYR A 93 1.72 3.79 7.79
C TYR A 93 2.40 3.06 6.63
N SER A 94 3.55 3.58 6.20
CA SER A 94 4.32 3.05 5.08
C SER A 94 5.47 2.21 5.62
N VAL A 95 5.42 0.91 5.33
CA VAL A 95 6.38 -0.09 5.79
C VAL A 95 7.31 -0.45 4.65
N GLY A 96 8.61 -0.38 4.89
CA GLY A 96 9.62 -0.72 3.90
C GLY A 96 10.78 -1.50 4.51
N GLU A 97 11.31 -2.45 3.78
CA GLU A 97 12.42 -3.31 4.18
C GLU A 97 13.80 -2.76 3.80
N ASN A 98 13.84 -1.67 3.03
CA ASN A 98 15.07 -1.04 2.58
C ASN A 98 15.22 0.37 3.16
N LYS A 99 16.18 0.53 4.09
CA LYS A 99 16.48 1.82 4.73
C LYS A 99 16.84 2.93 3.73
N HIS A 100 17.51 2.57 2.63
CA HIS A 100 17.87 3.54 1.60
C HIS A 100 16.62 4.09 0.91
N PHE A 101 15.68 3.23 0.49
CA PHE A 101 14.43 3.66 -0.14
C PHE A 101 13.54 4.44 0.81
N LEU A 102 13.46 4.06 2.09
CA LEU A 102 12.76 4.85 3.11
C LEU A 102 13.37 6.25 3.24
N ASN A 103 14.70 6.38 3.22
CA ASN A 103 15.35 7.69 3.27
C ASN A 103 15.11 8.52 2.01
N VAL A 104 15.08 7.89 0.83
CA VAL A 104 14.71 8.56 -0.42
C VAL A 104 13.27 9.05 -0.35
N THR A 105 12.34 8.21 0.09
CA THR A 105 10.92 8.59 0.30
C THR A 105 10.80 9.72 1.31
N LYS A 106 11.51 9.65 2.45
CA LYS A 106 11.52 10.70 3.47
C LYS A 106 11.92 12.08 2.93
N LYS A 107 12.90 12.12 2.00
CA LYS A 107 13.35 13.37 1.36
C LYS A 107 12.30 13.96 0.41
N ARG A 108 11.38 13.14 -0.11
CA ARG A 108 10.29 13.56 -1.01
C ARG A 108 9.09 14.14 -0.26
N ILE A 109 9.00 13.88 1.05
CA ILE A 109 7.86 14.32 1.85
C ILE A 109 8.00 15.80 2.17
N SER A 110 7.09 16.60 1.65
CA SER A 110 7.00 18.03 1.95
C SER A 110 6.63 18.28 3.42
N LYS A 111 6.93 19.47 3.95
CA LYS A 111 6.67 19.82 5.35
C LYS A 111 5.19 19.63 5.73
N LYS A 112 4.25 20.00 4.83
CA LYS A 112 2.79 19.89 5.04
C LYS A 112 2.31 18.44 5.22
N LEU A 113 3.01 17.46 4.62
CA LEU A 113 2.58 16.06 4.63
C LEU A 113 3.15 15.24 5.80
N LYS A 114 4.17 15.75 6.50
CA LYS A 114 4.89 14.98 7.54
C LYS A 114 4.00 14.46 8.66
N SER A 115 2.97 15.21 9.05
CA SER A 115 2.04 14.80 10.10
C SER A 115 1.12 13.65 9.72
N HIS A 116 1.00 13.36 8.42
CA HIS A 116 0.13 12.32 7.87
C HIS A 116 0.85 11.00 7.60
N ILE A 117 2.16 10.91 7.86
CA ILE A 117 3.00 9.78 7.45
C ILE A 117 3.78 9.21 8.63
N SER A 118 3.74 7.90 8.77
CA SER A 118 4.69 7.12 9.56
C SER A 118 5.50 6.23 8.62
N LEU A 119 6.80 6.52 8.42
CA LEU A 119 7.72 5.66 7.70
C LEU A 119 8.32 4.65 8.67
N ILE A 120 8.16 3.36 8.38
CA ILE A 120 8.53 2.26 9.28
C ILE A 120 9.50 1.33 8.55
N PHE A 121 10.72 1.24 9.09
CA PHE A 121 11.66 0.21 8.65
C PHE A 121 11.30 -1.13 9.27
N ASN A 122 11.22 -2.17 8.46
CA ASN A 122 10.89 -3.51 8.94
C ASN A 122 11.62 -4.57 8.13
N LYS A 123 12.20 -5.55 8.80
CA LYS A 123 12.87 -6.66 8.15
C LYS A 123 11.86 -7.65 7.60
N VAL A 124 12.25 -8.33 6.53
CA VAL A 124 11.46 -9.36 5.86
C VAL A 124 12.13 -10.72 6.02
N ASN A 125 11.35 -11.72 6.33
CA ASN A 125 11.77 -13.12 6.41
C ASN A 125 11.00 -13.99 5.43
N ILE A 126 11.63 -15.08 5.00
CA ILE A 126 10.94 -16.18 4.32
C ILE A 126 10.26 -17.02 5.39
N ILE A 127 9.00 -17.34 5.16
CA ILE A 127 8.21 -18.20 6.02
C ILE A 127 7.60 -19.35 5.21
N ASN A 128 7.23 -20.40 5.91
CA ASN A 128 6.32 -21.44 5.42
C ASN A 128 4.90 -21.09 5.90
N TYR A 129 4.04 -20.69 4.98
CA TYR A 129 2.63 -20.44 5.26
C TYR A 129 1.81 -21.59 4.67
N GLN A 130 1.31 -22.47 5.52
CA GLN A 130 0.51 -23.64 5.14
C GLN A 130 1.12 -24.45 3.97
N GLY A 131 2.41 -24.78 4.08
CA GLY A 131 3.15 -25.53 3.07
C GLY A 131 3.63 -24.71 1.85
N LYS A 132 3.40 -23.39 1.83
CA LYS A 132 3.84 -22.48 0.76
C LYS A 132 4.86 -21.48 1.27
N PHE A 133 5.84 -21.18 0.44
CA PHE A 133 6.85 -20.16 0.79
C PHE A 133 6.32 -18.78 0.49
N ALA A 134 6.43 -17.90 1.48
CA ALA A 134 6.05 -16.52 1.35
C ALA A 134 7.02 -15.60 2.10
N LEU A 135 6.90 -14.31 1.87
CA LEU A 135 7.60 -13.29 2.62
C LEU A 135 6.69 -12.71 3.70
N LYS A 136 7.27 -12.37 4.84
CA LYS A 136 6.56 -11.72 5.93
C LYS A 136 7.47 -10.71 6.63
N HIS A 137 6.93 -9.55 6.95
CA HIS A 137 7.57 -8.57 7.82
C HIS A 137 7.61 -9.06 9.27
N GLU A 138 8.67 -8.73 10.00
CA GLU A 138 8.82 -9.13 11.41
C GLU A 138 7.74 -8.49 12.28
N ASN A 139 7.53 -7.19 12.11
CA ASN A 139 6.58 -6.41 12.90
C ASN A 139 5.82 -5.43 12.00
N LEU A 140 4.50 -5.46 12.02
CA LEU A 140 3.65 -4.48 11.37
C LEU A 140 3.09 -3.50 12.40
N PRO A 141 2.71 -2.28 11.99
CA PRO A 141 2.04 -1.35 12.89
C PRO A 141 0.72 -1.94 13.41
N ASN A 142 0.45 -1.77 14.70
CA ASN A 142 -0.79 -2.23 15.32
C ASN A 142 -1.94 -1.26 14.99
N ILE A 143 -2.53 -1.43 13.82
CA ILE A 143 -3.62 -0.61 13.30
C ILE A 143 -4.69 -1.48 12.64
N SER A 144 -5.90 -0.93 12.50
CA SER A 144 -6.94 -1.48 11.64
C SER A 144 -7.06 -0.60 10.39
N PRO A 145 -6.39 -0.96 9.27
CA PRO A 145 -6.39 -0.15 8.06
C PRO A 145 -7.70 -0.28 7.30
N ASP A 146 -8.17 0.83 6.71
CA ASP A 146 -9.29 0.84 5.78
C ASP A 146 -8.85 0.52 4.36
N LEU A 147 -7.60 0.89 4.05
CA LEU A 147 -6.93 0.62 2.80
C LEU A 147 -5.59 -0.05 3.06
N ILE A 148 -5.32 -1.12 2.34
CA ILE A 148 -4.01 -1.76 2.28
C ILE A 148 -3.50 -1.63 0.85
N TYR A 149 -2.36 -0.98 0.67
CA TYR A 149 -1.66 -0.92 -0.62
C TYR A 149 -0.44 -1.84 -0.58
N LEU A 150 -0.43 -2.84 -1.43
CA LEU A 150 0.59 -3.89 -1.45
C LEU A 150 1.44 -3.76 -2.72
N ASP A 151 2.59 -3.09 -2.58
CA ASP A 151 3.62 -2.91 -3.61
C ASP A 151 5.02 -3.37 -3.13
N GLY A 152 5.07 -4.06 -2.03
CA GLY A 152 6.25 -4.65 -1.40
C GLY A 152 5.99 -6.09 -0.93
N PRO A 153 6.98 -6.73 -0.36
CA PRO A 153 8.39 -6.41 -0.38
C PRO A 153 9.05 -6.67 -1.75
N SER A 154 10.26 -6.13 -1.95
CA SER A 154 11.02 -6.35 -3.20
C SER A 154 11.53 -7.78 -3.34
N LEU A 155 11.93 -8.17 -4.57
CA LEU A 155 12.58 -9.46 -4.85
C LEU A 155 13.83 -9.68 -3.98
N TYR A 156 14.51 -8.58 -3.67
CA TYR A 156 15.80 -8.60 -2.96
C TYR A 156 15.68 -8.26 -1.48
N SER A 157 14.47 -8.31 -0.94
CA SER A 157 14.17 -7.98 0.46
C SER A 157 14.90 -8.85 1.48
N THR A 158 15.25 -10.08 1.11
CA THR A 158 15.99 -11.01 1.96
C THR A 158 16.93 -11.87 1.14
N LYS A 159 18.14 -12.12 1.69
CA LYS A 159 19.12 -13.07 1.12
C LYS A 159 18.95 -14.49 1.68
N LYS A 160 18.03 -14.68 2.62
CA LYS A 160 17.77 -15.99 3.22
C LYS A 160 17.24 -16.96 2.18
N LYS A 161 17.61 -18.24 2.37
CA LYS A 161 17.09 -19.36 1.60
C LYS A 161 16.30 -20.29 2.53
N PHE A 162 15.27 -20.91 2.00
CA PHE A 162 14.54 -21.96 2.68
C PHE A 162 14.45 -23.17 1.76
N MET A 163 14.98 -24.32 2.19
CA MET A 163 15.09 -25.53 1.37
C MET A 163 15.68 -25.28 -0.02
N GLY A 164 16.73 -24.47 -0.09
CA GLY A 164 17.37 -24.08 -1.36
C GLY A 164 16.62 -22.98 -2.17
N PHE A 165 15.39 -22.67 -1.83
CA PHE A 165 14.62 -21.60 -2.47
C PHE A 165 15.01 -20.23 -1.95
N SER A 166 15.06 -19.25 -2.87
CA SER A 166 15.25 -17.83 -2.55
C SER A 166 14.30 -17.01 -3.41
N PHE A 167 13.76 -15.94 -2.84
CA PHE A 167 13.03 -14.93 -3.62
C PHE A 167 13.96 -14.00 -4.40
N ASN A 168 15.26 -14.00 -4.08
CA ASN A 168 16.27 -13.25 -4.84
C ASN A 168 16.54 -13.92 -6.19
N ASN A 169 15.53 -13.89 -7.06
CA ASN A 169 15.57 -14.46 -8.40
C ASN A 169 14.59 -13.68 -9.29
N ILE A 170 15.13 -13.13 -10.40
CA ILE A 170 14.35 -12.30 -11.33
C ILE A 170 13.16 -13.02 -11.98
N SER A 171 13.20 -14.35 -12.04
CA SER A 171 12.09 -15.17 -12.57
C SER A 171 10.96 -15.38 -11.58
N ARG A 172 11.01 -14.75 -10.42
CA ARG A 172 10.00 -14.91 -9.36
C ARG A 172 9.42 -13.57 -8.96
N VAL A 173 8.15 -13.57 -8.61
CA VAL A 173 7.47 -12.45 -7.98
C VAL A 173 7.38 -12.74 -6.48
N PRO A 174 7.82 -11.82 -5.60
CA PRO A 174 7.70 -12.03 -4.17
C PRO A 174 6.23 -12.03 -3.74
N MET A 175 5.89 -12.92 -2.83
CA MET A 175 4.55 -13.07 -2.27
C MET A 175 4.58 -12.70 -0.81
N SER A 176 3.92 -11.60 -0.44
CA SER A 176 3.71 -11.21 0.95
C SER A 176 2.54 -11.98 1.55
N ALA A 177 2.76 -12.60 2.70
CA ALA A 177 1.72 -13.24 3.49
C ALA A 177 1.22 -12.33 4.63
N ASP A 178 1.73 -11.13 4.76
CA ASP A 178 1.46 -10.24 5.90
C ASP A 178 -0.03 -10.12 6.22
N ILE A 179 -0.85 -9.84 5.23
CA ILE A 179 -2.30 -9.63 5.38
C ILE A 179 -2.99 -10.86 5.97
N LEU A 180 -2.53 -12.07 5.62
CA LEU A 180 -3.13 -13.32 6.06
C LEU A 180 -3.02 -13.53 7.58
N PHE A 181 -2.04 -12.89 8.23
CA PHE A 181 -1.84 -13.00 9.67
C PHE A 181 -2.77 -12.13 10.50
N PHE A 182 -3.30 -11.06 9.92
CA PHE A 182 -4.22 -10.16 10.61
C PHE A 182 -5.57 -9.99 9.90
N GLU A 183 -5.87 -10.84 8.93
CA GLU A 183 -7.11 -10.82 8.17
C GLU A 183 -8.36 -10.72 9.07
N PHE A 184 -8.38 -11.50 10.17
CA PHE A 184 -9.52 -11.54 11.08
C PHE A 184 -9.68 -10.30 11.96
N PHE A 185 -8.69 -9.40 11.99
CA PHE A 185 -8.78 -8.10 12.65
C PHE A 185 -9.24 -6.99 11.69
N LEU A 186 -9.32 -7.26 10.38
CA LEU A 186 -9.77 -6.28 9.40
C LEU A 186 -11.28 -6.08 9.49
N GLU A 187 -11.70 -4.83 9.52
CA GLU A 187 -13.10 -4.47 9.57
C GLU A 187 -13.79 -4.64 8.20
N PRO A 188 -15.08 -5.03 8.14
CA PRO A 188 -15.86 -4.95 6.91
C PRO A 188 -15.71 -3.58 6.24
N GLY A 189 -15.57 -3.57 4.91
CA GLY A 189 -15.26 -2.37 4.12
C GLY A 189 -13.77 -2.13 3.89
N THR A 190 -12.88 -2.89 4.53
CA THR A 190 -11.44 -2.84 4.20
C THR A 190 -11.22 -3.16 2.73
N PHE A 191 -10.33 -2.38 2.10
CA PHE A 191 -10.01 -2.47 0.69
C PHE A 191 -8.52 -2.73 0.49
N ILE A 192 -8.17 -3.74 -0.31
CA ILE A 192 -6.79 -4.07 -0.64
C ILE A 192 -6.56 -3.72 -2.11
N VAL A 193 -5.47 -3.03 -2.38
CA VAL A 193 -4.97 -2.71 -3.72
C VAL A 193 -3.60 -3.35 -3.90
N ILE A 194 -3.44 -4.14 -4.96
CA ILE A 194 -2.17 -4.79 -5.31
C ILE A 194 -1.81 -4.36 -6.73
N ASP A 195 -0.68 -3.71 -6.89
CA ASP A 195 -0.25 -3.13 -8.14
C ASP A 195 0.82 -3.99 -8.82
N GLY A 196 0.55 -4.44 -10.07
CA GLY A 196 1.48 -5.21 -10.90
C GLY A 196 2.00 -6.52 -10.31
N ARG A 197 1.39 -7.05 -9.24
CA ARG A 197 1.87 -8.20 -8.47
C ARG A 197 0.90 -9.38 -8.54
N GLY A 198 0.56 -9.81 -9.75
CA GLY A 198 -0.43 -10.87 -9.99
C GLY A 198 -0.21 -12.16 -9.19
N ALA A 199 1.05 -12.62 -9.05
CA ALA A 199 1.35 -13.80 -8.24
C ALA A 199 1.01 -13.58 -6.75
N ASN A 200 1.22 -12.37 -6.21
CA ASN A 200 0.82 -12.05 -4.84
C ASN A 200 -0.70 -11.98 -4.70
N ALA A 201 -1.39 -11.43 -5.70
CA ALA A 201 -2.86 -11.39 -5.72
C ALA A 201 -3.45 -12.82 -5.72
N GLU A 202 -2.95 -13.72 -6.56
CA GLU A 202 -3.39 -15.12 -6.60
C GLU A 202 -3.04 -15.87 -5.30
N PHE A 203 -1.89 -15.56 -4.69
CA PHE A 203 -1.54 -16.12 -3.38
C PHE A 203 -2.54 -15.68 -2.32
N LEU A 204 -2.85 -14.39 -2.21
CA LEU A 204 -3.87 -13.91 -1.26
C LEU A 204 -5.24 -14.50 -1.56
N ARG A 205 -5.66 -14.53 -2.82
CA ARG A 205 -6.94 -15.12 -3.24
C ARG A 205 -7.09 -16.59 -2.83
N SER A 206 -5.98 -17.34 -2.81
CA SER A 206 -5.97 -18.75 -2.42
C SER A 206 -6.06 -18.97 -0.90
N PHE A 207 -5.72 -17.97 -0.09
CA PHE A 207 -5.58 -18.14 1.36
C PHE A 207 -6.48 -17.22 2.20
N LEU A 208 -7.01 -16.15 1.65
CA LEU A 208 -8.02 -15.31 2.33
C LEU A 208 -9.26 -16.15 2.63
N ARG A 209 -9.76 -16.06 3.86
CA ARG A 209 -10.82 -16.92 4.42
C ARG A 209 -12.16 -16.23 4.54
N ARG A 210 -12.15 -14.90 4.66
CA ARG A 210 -13.35 -14.10 4.84
C ARG A 210 -14.01 -13.78 3.51
N ASN A 211 -15.13 -13.09 3.51
CA ASN A 211 -15.91 -12.80 2.31
C ASN A 211 -15.31 -11.60 1.53
N TRP A 212 -14.28 -11.88 0.75
CA TRP A 212 -13.62 -10.91 -0.10
C TRP A 212 -14.18 -10.95 -1.52
N LYS A 213 -14.67 -9.80 -2.00
CA LYS A 213 -14.94 -9.59 -3.41
C LYS A 213 -13.64 -9.23 -4.11
N TYR A 214 -13.29 -10.01 -5.12
CA TYR A 214 -12.08 -9.80 -5.93
C TYR A 214 -12.42 -9.20 -7.30
N TYR A 215 -11.58 -8.28 -7.76
CA TYR A 215 -11.63 -7.71 -9.09
C TYR A 215 -10.22 -7.45 -9.63
N TYR A 216 -10.00 -7.76 -10.91
CA TYR A 216 -8.76 -7.46 -11.63
C TYR A 216 -9.02 -6.42 -12.72
N ASP A 217 -8.39 -5.26 -12.61
CA ASP A 217 -8.33 -4.25 -13.68
C ASP A 217 -7.17 -4.57 -14.62
N LYS A 218 -7.50 -5.22 -15.72
CA LYS A 218 -6.51 -5.63 -16.73
C LYS A 218 -5.80 -4.45 -17.39
N LYS A 219 -6.45 -3.28 -17.51
CA LYS A 219 -5.84 -2.09 -18.14
C LYS A 219 -4.81 -1.45 -17.24
N GLY A 220 -5.08 -1.38 -15.96
CA GLY A 220 -4.19 -0.82 -14.95
C GLY A 220 -3.30 -1.85 -14.28
N ASP A 221 -3.30 -3.11 -14.71
CA ASP A 221 -2.60 -4.25 -14.07
C ASP A 221 -2.71 -4.24 -12.54
N CYS A 222 -3.93 -4.00 -12.05
CA CYS A 222 -4.18 -3.79 -10.64
C CYS A 222 -5.25 -4.72 -10.10
N HIS A 223 -4.99 -5.34 -8.95
CA HIS A 223 -5.89 -6.28 -8.30
C HIS A 223 -6.51 -5.63 -7.06
N TYR A 224 -7.79 -5.85 -6.88
CA TYR A 224 -8.57 -5.28 -5.78
C TYR A 224 -9.29 -6.37 -5.00
N PHE A 225 -9.29 -6.22 -3.68
CA PHE A 225 -10.12 -7.03 -2.78
C PHE A 225 -10.91 -6.10 -1.87
N GLU A 226 -12.19 -6.36 -1.71
CA GLU A 226 -13.07 -5.65 -0.79
C GLU A 226 -13.73 -6.62 0.17
N LEU A 227 -13.62 -6.35 1.46
CA LEU A 227 -14.25 -7.18 2.49
C LEU A 227 -15.74 -6.82 2.60
N VAL A 228 -16.59 -7.64 1.98
CA VAL A 228 -18.02 -7.38 1.79
C VAL A 228 -18.88 -8.12 2.83
N GLU A 229 -18.59 -7.93 4.10
CA GLU A 229 -19.35 -8.50 5.21
C GLU A 229 -20.29 -7.45 5.85
N LYS A 230 -21.23 -7.94 6.66
CA LYS A 230 -22.06 -7.05 7.48
C LYS A 230 -21.18 -6.28 8.47
N PRO A 231 -21.48 -5.01 8.73
CA PRO A 231 -20.74 -4.21 9.70
C PRO A 231 -20.69 -4.86 11.09
N TRP A 232 -19.56 -4.75 11.75
CA TRP A 232 -19.36 -5.22 13.12
C TRP A 232 -19.90 -4.21 14.15
N GLY A 233 -21.22 -4.12 14.24
CA GLY A 233 -21.87 -3.23 15.19
C GLY A 233 -21.83 -1.76 14.79
N GLU A 234 -22.13 -0.91 15.76
CA GLU A 234 -22.38 0.52 15.54
C GLU A 234 -21.16 1.30 15.05
N TRP A 235 -19.97 1.05 15.62
CA TRP A 235 -18.75 1.78 15.27
C TRP A 235 -18.31 1.54 13.83
N ASN A 236 -18.30 0.28 13.40
CA ASN A 236 -17.95 -0.04 12.02
C ASN A 236 -19.03 0.45 11.05
N SER A 237 -20.33 0.38 11.44
CA SER A 237 -21.42 0.94 10.63
C SER A 237 -21.27 2.45 10.41
N LYS A 238 -20.94 3.22 11.47
CA LYS A 238 -20.68 4.67 11.37
C LYS A 238 -19.50 4.96 10.43
N LYS A 239 -18.41 4.20 10.57
CA LYS A 239 -17.23 4.34 9.73
C LYS A 239 -17.54 4.05 8.26
N LEU A 240 -18.25 2.95 7.97
CA LEU A 240 -18.68 2.60 6.61
C LEU A 240 -19.62 3.64 6.00
N ASN A 241 -20.56 4.14 6.77
CA ASN A 241 -21.46 5.20 6.33
C ASN A 241 -20.67 6.46 5.94
N PHE A 242 -19.73 6.90 6.77
CA PHE A 242 -18.86 8.03 6.44
C PHE A 242 -18.02 7.75 5.18
N CYS A 243 -17.36 6.60 5.13
CA CYS A 243 -16.44 6.27 4.04
C CYS A 243 -17.14 6.06 2.69
N LEU A 244 -18.32 5.42 2.66
CA LEU A 244 -18.88 4.88 1.42
C LEU A 244 -20.22 5.50 1.01
N LYS A 245 -21.01 6.07 1.93
CA LYS A 245 -22.38 6.48 1.63
C LYS A 245 -22.48 7.76 0.80
N ASP A 246 -21.64 8.74 1.10
CA ASP A 246 -21.63 10.01 0.39
C ASP A 246 -20.40 10.07 -0.53
N LYS A 247 -20.64 10.12 -1.83
CA LYS A 247 -19.54 10.33 -2.77
C LYS A 247 -18.88 11.68 -2.46
N PHE A 248 -17.59 11.67 -2.23
CA PHE A 248 -16.82 12.90 -2.15
C PHE A 248 -16.87 13.56 -3.53
N LYS A 249 -17.61 14.65 -3.64
CA LYS A 249 -17.69 15.42 -4.88
C LYS A 249 -16.49 16.34 -4.91
N PHE A 250 -15.54 16.04 -5.78
CA PHE A 250 -14.59 17.02 -6.25
C PHE A 250 -15.30 17.90 -7.28
N PHE A 251 -15.58 19.14 -6.91
CA PHE A 251 -16.17 20.22 -7.73
C PHE A 251 -17.57 19.96 -8.26
#